data_b53b1e10f2a1f50adb92ecea91d703b8
#
_entry.id   b53b1e10f2a1f50adb92ecea91d703b8
#
_cell.length_a   1.000
_cell.length_b   1.000
_cell.length_c   1.000
_cell.angle_alpha   90.00
_cell.angle_beta   90.00
_cell.angle_gamma   90.00
#
_symmetry.space_group_name_H-M   'P 1'
#
loop_
_entity.id
_entity.type
_entity.pdbx_description
1 polymer ?
#
loop_
_entity_poly.entity_id
_entity_poly.type
_entity_poly.pdbx_seq_one_letter_code
_entity_poly.pdbx_strand_id
1 'polypeptide(L)'
;LHKNGVNVLCMSPGKKNYSHVNYPLERIETAIKWLKDNGNRKIGFMGMSTAGTDAIVAASFFPDITLTFGLTASDFVWQGFEQGNKNGCKEWPIPGASTLSWKGEPLPYMPFVYVHPVYWQKVEEETKGSGDIERSTCLFSDSEKAREHTEEEMIKVENIKGKLFLIGADDDSFWEAGKYVRRMDQRLKERPHTCDYVPLVYEHGTHFVLPESLLRKALPVGLKFVLRFIFRAAKEYPKVQFCHSTGT
;
A
#
# COMPACT_ATOMS: atom_id res chain seq x y z
N LEU A 1 1.02 2.95 20.69
CA LEU A 1 2.45 2.67 20.48
C LEU A 1 3.30 3.33 21.56
N HIS A 2 3.27 4.66 21.71
CA HIS A 2 4.10 5.37 22.68
C HIS A 2 3.98 4.85 24.13
N LYS A 3 2.77 4.56 24.59
CA LYS A 3 2.53 3.95 25.93
C LYS A 3 3.19 2.57 26.12
N ASN A 4 3.61 1.92 25.03
CA ASN A 4 4.29 0.62 25.02
C ASN A 4 5.80 0.77 24.73
N GLY A 5 6.37 1.96 24.91
CA GLY A 5 7.80 2.20 24.69
C GLY A 5 8.22 2.28 23.21
N VAL A 6 7.29 2.50 22.30
CA VAL A 6 7.57 2.66 20.86
C VAL A 6 7.55 4.14 20.50
N ASN A 7 8.68 4.66 20.04
CA ASN A 7 8.75 5.99 19.45
C ASN A 7 8.09 5.97 18.06
N VAL A 8 7.38 7.04 17.72
CA VAL A 8 6.67 7.14 16.43
C VAL A 8 7.15 8.38 15.70
N LEU A 9 7.68 8.18 14.50
CA LEU A 9 8.00 9.24 13.56
C LEU A 9 6.97 9.19 12.41
N CYS A 10 6.17 10.23 12.28
CA CYS A 10 5.26 10.37 11.16
C CYS A 10 5.97 11.11 10.02
N MET A 11 6.05 10.48 8.86
CA MET A 11 6.61 11.09 7.67
C MET A 11 5.51 11.72 6.84
N SER A 12 5.62 13.03 6.62
CA SER A 12 4.70 13.77 5.75
C SER A 12 5.35 14.00 4.38
N PRO A 13 4.63 13.85 3.28
CA PRO A 13 5.13 14.20 1.96
C PRO A 13 5.40 15.70 1.80
N GLY A 14 4.83 16.55 2.64
CA GLY A 14 5.01 18.01 2.63
C GLY A 14 4.15 18.74 1.61
N LYS A 15 3.98 18.21 0.39
CA LYS A 15 3.13 18.77 -0.68
C LYS A 15 2.09 17.75 -1.09
N LYS A 16 0.92 18.21 -1.57
CA LYS A 16 -0.24 17.37 -1.91
C LYS A 16 0.11 16.18 -2.82
N ASN A 17 0.89 16.38 -3.87
CA ASN A 17 1.21 15.33 -4.86
C ASN A 17 2.58 14.67 -4.65
N TYR A 18 3.34 15.13 -3.66
CA TYR A 18 4.73 14.72 -3.51
C TYR A 18 4.92 13.23 -3.19
N SER A 19 3.98 12.62 -2.49
CA SER A 19 4.03 11.20 -2.16
C SER A 19 3.71 10.26 -3.33
N HIS A 20 3.32 10.81 -4.47
CA HIS A 20 2.92 10.01 -5.64
C HIS A 20 3.73 10.35 -6.90
N VAL A 21 4.71 11.24 -6.80
CA VAL A 21 5.57 11.64 -7.93
C VAL A 21 7.01 11.69 -7.46
N ASN A 22 7.78 10.66 -7.84
CA ASN A 22 9.21 10.56 -7.56
C ASN A 22 9.57 10.85 -6.10
N TYR A 23 8.81 10.26 -5.14
CA TYR A 23 9.10 10.45 -3.72
C TYR A 23 10.48 9.87 -3.40
N PRO A 24 11.44 10.69 -2.89
CA PRO A 24 12.82 10.24 -2.72
C PRO A 24 12.97 9.26 -1.56
N LEU A 25 13.48 8.05 -1.83
CA LEU A 25 13.82 7.08 -0.80
C LEU A 25 14.87 7.59 0.19
N GLU A 26 15.68 8.57 -0.21
CA GLU A 26 16.64 9.25 0.65
C GLU A 26 16.00 9.94 1.87
N ARG A 27 14.72 10.30 1.77
CA ARG A 27 14.00 10.83 2.93
C ARG A 27 13.74 9.74 3.98
N ILE A 28 13.48 8.52 3.52
CA ILE A 28 13.32 7.36 4.40
C ILE A 28 14.68 6.99 4.99
N GLU A 29 15.73 6.96 4.19
CA GLU A 29 17.10 6.75 4.66
C GLU A 29 17.50 7.77 5.74
N THR A 30 17.20 9.05 5.51
CA THR A 30 17.44 10.12 6.49
C THR A 30 16.65 9.90 7.78
N ALA A 31 15.38 9.46 7.68
CA ALA A 31 14.56 9.17 8.85
C ALA A 31 15.09 7.96 9.63
N ILE A 32 15.57 6.92 8.96
CA ILE A 32 16.22 5.75 9.58
C ILE A 32 17.46 6.21 10.34
N LYS A 33 18.32 6.99 9.68
CA LYS A 33 19.54 7.54 10.32
C LYS A 33 19.18 8.37 11.56
N TRP A 34 18.22 9.28 11.44
CA TRP A 34 17.78 10.11 12.56
C TRP A 34 17.26 9.26 13.74
N LEU A 35 16.47 8.24 13.47
CA LEU A 35 15.99 7.32 14.51
C LEU A 35 17.14 6.59 15.22
N LYS A 36 18.14 6.12 14.48
CA LYS A 36 19.32 5.45 15.03
C LYS A 36 20.15 6.41 15.89
N ASP A 37 20.41 7.61 15.39
CA ASP A 37 21.16 8.66 16.11
C ASP A 37 20.45 9.08 17.41
N ASN A 38 19.13 8.92 17.49
CA ASN A 38 18.31 9.14 18.69
C ASN A 38 18.06 7.85 19.51
N GLY A 39 18.94 6.86 19.41
CA GLY A 39 19.01 5.70 20.28
C GLY A 39 18.01 4.58 19.96
N ASN A 40 17.30 4.63 18.83
CA ASN A 40 16.39 3.56 18.42
C ASN A 40 17.15 2.43 17.73
N ARG A 41 17.18 1.24 18.35
CA ARG A 41 17.94 0.08 17.82
C ARG A 41 17.14 -0.75 16.82
N LYS A 42 15.81 -0.77 16.95
CA LYS A 42 14.89 -1.50 16.06
C LYS A 42 14.01 -0.50 15.37
N ILE A 43 13.95 -0.55 14.07
CA ILE A 43 13.20 0.38 13.24
C ILE A 43 12.11 -0.41 12.51
N GLY A 44 10.86 0.01 12.71
CA GLY A 44 9.73 -0.48 11.96
C GLY A 44 9.25 0.56 10.95
N PHE A 45 8.78 0.09 9.79
CA PHE A 45 8.06 0.93 8.85
C PHE A 45 6.68 0.32 8.58
N MET A 46 5.66 1.15 8.69
CA MET A 46 4.27 0.75 8.43
C MET A 46 3.63 1.75 7.49
N GLY A 47 2.98 1.24 6.48
CA GLY A 47 2.17 2.03 5.56
C GLY A 47 0.95 1.26 5.08
N MET A 48 0.01 1.99 4.49
CA MET A 48 -1.20 1.44 3.89
C MET A 48 -1.37 2.01 2.48
N SER A 49 -1.88 1.21 1.54
CA SER A 49 -2.07 1.64 0.16
C SER A 49 -0.72 1.98 -0.49
N THR A 50 -0.58 3.11 -1.15
CA THR A 50 0.68 3.60 -1.72
C THR A 50 1.78 3.65 -0.64
N ALA A 51 1.49 4.15 0.56
CA ALA A 51 2.47 4.15 1.64
C ALA A 51 2.84 2.74 2.14
N GLY A 52 1.96 1.74 1.96
CA GLY A 52 2.27 0.33 2.18
C GLY A 52 3.29 -0.19 1.17
N THR A 53 3.12 0.19 -0.09
CA THR A 53 4.08 -0.09 -1.17
C THR A 53 5.43 0.58 -0.86
N ASP A 54 5.43 1.85 -0.46
CA ASP A 54 6.64 2.58 -0.06
C ASP A 54 7.38 1.89 1.09
N ALA A 55 6.64 1.35 2.08
CA ALA A 55 7.23 0.65 3.20
C ALA A 55 7.94 -0.66 2.76
N ILE A 56 7.32 -1.43 1.85
CA ILE A 56 7.90 -2.67 1.31
C ILE A 56 9.13 -2.35 0.45
N VAL A 57 9.04 -1.36 -0.43
CA VAL A 57 10.18 -0.92 -1.25
C VAL A 57 11.32 -0.46 -0.36
N ALA A 58 11.06 0.43 0.61
CA ALA A 58 12.09 0.91 1.53
C ALA A 58 12.78 -0.23 2.29
N ALA A 59 12.03 -1.23 2.75
CA ALA A 59 12.59 -2.38 3.43
C ALA A 59 13.47 -3.26 2.51
N SER A 60 13.19 -3.29 1.21
CA SER A 60 14.02 -3.99 0.23
C SER A 60 15.34 -3.26 -0.08
N PHE A 61 15.39 -1.94 0.16
CA PHE A 61 16.57 -1.08 -0.01
C PHE A 61 17.41 -0.95 1.28
N PHE A 62 16.71 -0.87 2.44
CA PHE A 62 17.35 -0.51 3.71
C PHE A 62 17.28 -1.65 4.72
N PRO A 63 18.35 -2.44 4.88
CA PRO A 63 18.37 -3.59 5.81
C PRO A 63 18.23 -3.20 7.28
N ASP A 64 18.36 -1.93 7.61
CA ASP A 64 18.12 -1.39 8.96
C ASP A 64 16.63 -1.41 9.37
N ILE A 65 15.72 -1.56 8.41
CA ILE A 65 14.30 -1.75 8.71
C ILE A 65 14.10 -3.19 9.15
N THR A 66 13.85 -3.38 10.46
CA THR A 66 13.75 -4.70 11.08
C THR A 66 12.32 -5.24 11.16
N LEU A 67 11.32 -4.39 10.86
CA LEU A 67 9.91 -4.75 10.86
C LEU A 67 9.16 -3.92 9.82
N THR A 68 8.42 -4.59 8.94
CA THR A 68 7.65 -3.93 7.87
C THR A 68 6.20 -4.39 7.90
N PHE A 69 5.28 -3.44 7.80
CA PHE A 69 3.86 -3.69 7.56
C PHE A 69 3.45 -3.04 6.25
N GLY A 70 3.19 -3.86 5.24
CA GLY A 70 2.56 -3.46 3.98
C GLY A 70 1.06 -3.79 4.03
N LEU A 71 0.24 -2.79 4.36
CA LEU A 71 -1.21 -2.95 4.42
C LEU A 71 -1.81 -2.58 3.08
N THR A 72 -2.57 -3.47 2.48
CA THR A 72 -3.18 -3.29 1.14
C THR A 72 -2.21 -2.67 0.13
N ALA A 73 -0.96 -3.17 0.14
CA ALA A 73 0.11 -2.68 -0.70
C ALA A 73 0.09 -3.36 -2.09
N SER A 74 0.70 -2.72 -3.09
CA SER A 74 1.00 -3.33 -4.38
C SER A 74 2.35 -4.07 -4.34
N ASP A 75 2.53 -5.02 -5.25
CA ASP A 75 3.80 -5.70 -5.52
C ASP A 75 4.60 -5.05 -6.67
N PHE A 76 4.05 -4.00 -7.26
CA PHE A 76 4.72 -3.12 -8.20
C PHE A 76 4.96 -1.75 -7.60
N VAL A 77 6.03 -1.09 -8.03
CA VAL A 77 6.09 0.36 -8.05
C VAL A 77 5.24 0.83 -9.22
N TRP A 78 4.35 1.76 -9.01
CA TRP A 78 3.48 2.29 -10.05
C TRP A 78 4.02 3.59 -10.65
N GLN A 79 3.55 3.90 -11.86
CA GLN A 79 3.78 5.21 -12.46
C GLN A 79 3.37 6.33 -11.51
N GLY A 80 4.15 7.40 -11.46
CA GLY A 80 3.84 8.58 -10.67
C GLY A 80 2.59 9.29 -11.19
N PHE A 81 1.77 9.83 -10.29
CA PHE A 81 0.54 10.53 -10.64
C PHE A 81 0.28 11.73 -9.73
N GLU A 82 -0.37 12.74 -10.27
CA GLU A 82 -0.89 13.88 -9.52
C GLU A 82 -2.32 13.62 -9.09
N GLN A 83 -2.60 13.88 -7.81
CA GLN A 83 -3.97 13.86 -7.29
C GLN A 83 -4.66 15.18 -7.52
N GLY A 84 -5.91 15.13 -7.94
CA GLY A 84 -6.76 16.29 -8.16
C GLY A 84 -7.70 16.07 -9.32
N ASN A 85 -8.75 16.88 -9.40
CA ASN A 85 -9.67 16.78 -10.50
C ASN A 85 -9.13 17.60 -11.69
N LYS A 86 -8.47 16.90 -12.63
CA LYS A 86 -7.90 17.51 -13.84
C LYS A 86 -8.53 16.85 -15.06
N ASN A 87 -9.26 17.59 -15.84
CA ASN A 87 -9.92 17.10 -17.05
C ASN A 87 -10.81 15.87 -16.82
N GLY A 88 -11.48 15.79 -15.66
CA GLY A 88 -12.32 14.64 -15.28
C GLY A 88 -11.57 13.46 -14.67
N CYS A 89 -10.24 13.52 -14.55
CA CYS A 89 -9.44 12.51 -13.86
C CYS A 89 -9.18 12.91 -12.42
N LYS A 90 -9.43 12.01 -11.48
CA LYS A 90 -9.07 12.23 -10.06
C LYS A 90 -7.57 12.07 -9.84
N GLU A 91 -6.94 11.19 -10.59
CA GLU A 91 -5.51 10.94 -10.61
C GLU A 91 -5.00 11.07 -12.03
N TRP A 92 -3.94 11.82 -12.21
CA TRP A 92 -3.34 12.07 -13.52
C TRP A 92 -1.94 11.47 -13.59
N PRO A 93 -1.72 10.40 -14.37
CA PRO A 93 -0.40 9.82 -14.54
C PRO A 93 0.57 10.80 -15.18
N ILE A 94 1.79 10.85 -14.64
CA ILE A 94 2.86 11.71 -15.13
C ILE A 94 3.82 10.88 -15.99
N PRO A 95 3.99 11.19 -17.28
CA PRO A 95 4.94 10.50 -18.14
C PRO A 95 6.37 10.59 -17.59
N GLY A 96 7.07 9.45 -17.55
CA GLY A 96 8.46 9.37 -17.10
C GLY A 96 8.65 9.48 -15.59
N ALA A 97 7.58 9.61 -14.80
CA ALA A 97 7.66 9.62 -13.35
C ALA A 97 7.22 8.28 -12.74
N SER A 98 7.87 7.90 -11.68
CA SER A 98 7.49 6.81 -10.77
C SER A 98 6.83 7.38 -9.52
N THR A 99 6.16 6.56 -8.71
CA THR A 99 5.77 6.99 -7.36
C THR A 99 7.00 7.21 -6.48
N LEU A 100 8.07 6.46 -6.69
CA LEU A 100 9.30 6.51 -5.91
C LEU A 100 10.52 6.83 -6.78
N SER A 101 11.53 7.46 -6.18
CA SER A 101 12.84 7.70 -6.81
C SER A 101 13.98 7.32 -5.89
N TRP A 102 15.14 7.03 -6.49
CA TRP A 102 16.39 6.80 -5.79
C TRP A 102 17.53 7.51 -6.52
N LYS A 103 18.32 8.32 -5.79
CA LYS A 103 19.42 9.13 -6.33
C LYS A 103 19.00 10.05 -7.47
N GLY A 104 17.78 10.60 -7.35
CA GLY A 104 17.22 11.50 -8.36
C GLY A 104 16.57 10.82 -9.56
N GLU A 105 16.70 9.50 -9.71
CA GLU A 105 16.12 8.74 -10.82
C GLU A 105 14.83 8.03 -10.40
N PRO A 106 13.77 8.04 -11.24
CA PRO A 106 12.57 7.24 -11.01
C PRO A 106 12.92 5.76 -10.89
N LEU A 107 12.30 5.05 -9.91
CA LEU A 107 12.41 3.59 -9.89
C LEU A 107 11.68 2.99 -11.10
N PRO A 108 12.09 1.81 -11.60
CA PRO A 108 11.31 1.06 -12.57
C PRO A 108 9.88 0.87 -12.07
N TYR A 109 8.89 1.08 -12.93
CA TYR A 109 7.49 1.14 -12.54
C TYR A 109 6.55 0.54 -13.58
N MET A 110 5.41 0.03 -13.12
CA MET A 110 4.30 -0.35 -13.99
C MET A 110 3.58 0.92 -14.47
N PRO A 111 3.50 1.17 -15.79
CA PRO A 111 2.80 2.33 -16.32
C PRO A 111 1.28 2.12 -16.29
N PHE A 112 0.56 3.21 -16.14
CA PHE A 112 -0.89 3.22 -16.24
C PHE A 112 -1.37 3.37 -17.69
N VAL A 113 -2.44 2.69 -18.04
CA VAL A 113 -3.15 2.88 -19.31
C VAL A 113 -4.27 3.91 -19.20
N TYR A 114 -4.67 4.30 -18.01
CA TYR A 114 -5.76 5.26 -17.79
C TYR A 114 -5.34 6.73 -17.93
N VAL A 115 -4.50 7.01 -18.90
CA VAL A 115 -4.08 8.39 -19.24
C VAL A 115 -5.19 9.23 -19.85
N HIS A 116 -6.37 8.66 -20.05
CA HIS A 116 -7.51 9.31 -20.69
C HIS A 116 -8.72 9.41 -19.73
N PRO A 117 -9.45 10.55 -19.71
CA PRO A 117 -10.62 10.75 -18.84
C PRO A 117 -11.70 9.68 -18.90
N VAL A 118 -11.83 9.00 -20.04
CA VAL A 118 -12.82 7.91 -20.21
C VAL A 118 -12.68 6.78 -19.20
N TYR A 119 -11.48 6.51 -18.69
CA TYR A 119 -11.29 5.52 -17.64
C TYR A 119 -11.95 5.92 -16.33
N TRP A 120 -11.99 7.20 -16.02
CA TRP A 120 -12.68 7.69 -14.82
C TRP A 120 -14.20 7.60 -14.96
N GLN A 121 -14.73 7.71 -16.18
CA GLN A 121 -16.14 7.41 -16.45
C GLN A 121 -16.44 5.93 -16.17
N LYS A 122 -15.55 5.01 -16.58
CA LYS A 122 -15.67 3.58 -16.24
C LYS A 122 -15.64 3.35 -14.73
N VAL A 123 -14.74 4.00 -13.99
CA VAL A 123 -14.70 3.93 -12.53
C VAL A 123 -16.00 4.42 -11.90
N GLU A 124 -16.56 5.52 -12.41
CA GLU A 124 -17.85 6.05 -11.94
C GLU A 124 -19.00 5.08 -12.22
N GLU A 125 -19.02 4.45 -13.39
CA GLU A 125 -20.02 3.44 -13.76
C GLU A 125 -19.90 2.20 -12.88
N GLU A 126 -18.69 1.66 -12.67
CA GLU A 126 -18.45 0.51 -11.80
C GLU A 126 -18.75 0.81 -10.33
N THR A 127 -18.55 2.05 -9.90
CA THR A 127 -18.86 2.50 -8.54
C THR A 127 -20.37 2.62 -8.32
N LYS A 128 -21.11 3.06 -9.33
CA LYS A 128 -22.54 3.33 -9.24
C LYS A 128 -23.31 2.05 -8.92
N GLY A 129 -23.99 2.07 -7.78
CA GLY A 129 -24.77 0.92 -7.32
C GLY A 129 -23.96 -0.23 -6.71
N SER A 130 -22.63 -0.12 -6.64
CA SER A 130 -21.77 -1.16 -6.07
C SER A 130 -21.86 -1.25 -4.54
N GLY A 131 -22.23 -0.17 -3.86
CA GLY A 131 -22.19 -0.04 -2.40
C GLY A 131 -20.79 0.33 -1.87
N ASP A 132 -19.83 0.60 -2.75
CA ASP A 132 -18.49 1.09 -2.42
C ASP A 132 -18.38 2.59 -2.73
N ILE A 133 -17.55 3.31 -1.97
CA ILE A 133 -17.28 4.74 -2.22
C ILE A 133 -16.59 4.95 -3.57
N GLU A 134 -15.80 3.97 -3.99
CA GLU A 134 -15.08 3.94 -5.26
C GLU A 134 -14.71 2.49 -5.62
N ARG A 135 -14.85 2.15 -6.91
CA ARG A 135 -14.33 0.91 -7.50
C ARG A 135 -13.36 1.26 -8.61
N SER A 136 -12.08 1.34 -8.26
CA SER A 136 -11.00 1.74 -9.17
C SER A 136 -10.07 0.58 -9.56
N THR A 137 -10.40 -0.66 -9.20
CA THR A 137 -9.61 -1.84 -9.55
C THR A 137 -9.30 -1.96 -11.04
N CYS A 138 -10.21 -1.51 -11.90
CA CYS A 138 -10.01 -1.53 -13.35
C CYS A 138 -8.80 -0.70 -13.80
N LEU A 139 -8.47 0.39 -13.11
CA LEU A 139 -7.30 1.24 -13.45
C LEU A 139 -5.99 0.42 -13.40
N PHE A 140 -5.86 -0.41 -12.39
CA PHE A 140 -4.69 -1.25 -12.13
C PHE A 140 -4.73 -2.53 -12.95
N SER A 141 -5.85 -3.26 -12.92
CA SER A 141 -5.99 -4.52 -13.64
C SER A 141 -5.88 -4.37 -15.15
N ASP A 142 -6.42 -3.31 -15.74
CA ASP A 142 -6.30 -3.05 -17.17
C ASP A 142 -4.87 -2.64 -17.55
N SER A 143 -4.17 -1.91 -16.66
CA SER A 143 -2.76 -1.59 -16.84
C SER A 143 -1.88 -2.84 -16.86
N GLU A 144 -2.12 -3.79 -15.95
CA GLU A 144 -1.40 -5.06 -15.92
C GLU A 144 -1.72 -5.94 -17.16
N LYS A 145 -2.95 -5.90 -17.69
CA LYS A 145 -3.34 -6.66 -18.88
C LYS A 145 -2.80 -6.07 -20.18
N ALA A 146 -2.50 -4.77 -20.20
CA ALA A 146 -2.07 -4.07 -21.41
C ALA A 146 -0.70 -4.53 -21.92
N ARG A 147 0.16 -5.03 -21.04
CA ARG A 147 1.47 -5.58 -21.37
C ARG A 147 2.01 -6.47 -20.26
N GLU A 148 2.96 -7.31 -20.60
CA GLU A 148 3.72 -8.02 -19.59
C GLU A 148 4.61 -7.05 -18.78
N HIS A 149 4.70 -7.30 -17.48
CA HIS A 149 5.62 -6.57 -16.60
C HIS A 149 7.05 -7.10 -16.76
N THR A 150 8.01 -6.25 -16.47
CA THR A 150 9.41 -6.67 -16.38
C THR A 150 9.77 -7.04 -14.94
N GLU A 151 10.84 -7.80 -14.80
CA GLU A 151 11.35 -8.17 -13.48
C GLU A 151 11.75 -6.94 -12.64
N GLU A 152 12.26 -5.88 -13.29
CA GLU A 152 12.72 -4.66 -12.65
C GLU A 152 11.58 -3.85 -12.03
N GLU A 153 10.37 -3.95 -12.56
CA GLU A 153 9.19 -3.25 -12.09
C GLU A 153 8.61 -3.87 -10.80
N MET A 154 8.90 -5.15 -10.58
CA MET A 154 8.45 -5.85 -9.38
C MET A 154 9.30 -5.50 -8.16
N ILE A 155 8.64 -5.34 -7.02
CA ILE A 155 9.33 -5.10 -5.74
C ILE A 155 10.14 -6.34 -5.34
N LYS A 156 11.41 -6.13 -4.98
CA LYS A 156 12.35 -7.20 -4.59
C LYS A 156 12.17 -7.58 -3.12
N VAL A 157 11.02 -8.18 -2.79
CA VAL A 157 10.68 -8.57 -1.41
C VAL A 157 11.69 -9.57 -0.81
N GLU A 158 12.38 -10.33 -1.63
CA GLU A 158 13.45 -11.25 -1.21
C GLU A 158 14.69 -10.56 -0.66
N ASN A 159 14.86 -9.27 -0.93
CA ASN A 159 15.96 -8.47 -0.39
C ASN A 159 15.70 -7.98 1.05
N ILE A 160 14.47 -8.06 1.52
CA ILE A 160 14.08 -7.64 2.88
C ILE A 160 14.79 -8.52 3.91
N LYS A 161 15.35 -7.90 4.95
CA LYS A 161 16.09 -8.60 6.00
C LYS A 161 15.32 -8.73 7.31
N GLY A 162 14.40 -7.81 7.55
CA GLY A 162 13.57 -7.80 8.73
C GLY A 162 12.33 -8.71 8.64
N LYS A 163 11.46 -8.61 9.64
CA LYS A 163 10.16 -9.26 9.61
C LYS A 163 9.18 -8.48 8.73
N LEU A 164 8.45 -9.20 7.86
CA LEU A 164 7.53 -8.63 6.90
C LEU A 164 6.10 -9.14 7.13
N PHE A 165 5.16 -8.23 7.31
CA PHE A 165 3.73 -8.51 7.28
C PHE A 165 3.13 -7.92 6.01
N LEU A 166 2.55 -8.81 5.20
CA LEU A 166 1.81 -8.46 3.98
C LEU A 166 0.34 -8.70 4.25
N ILE A 167 -0.47 -7.67 4.16
CA ILE A 167 -1.90 -7.77 4.46
C ILE A 167 -2.70 -7.20 3.30
N GLY A 168 -3.61 -8.02 2.75
CA GLY A 168 -4.50 -7.64 1.66
C GLY A 168 -5.90 -8.22 1.84
N ALA A 169 -6.82 -7.81 0.99
CA ALA A 169 -8.18 -8.33 0.93
C ALA A 169 -8.62 -8.53 -0.52
N ASP A 170 -9.44 -9.56 -0.77
CA ASP A 170 -9.95 -9.87 -2.12
C ASP A 170 -11.12 -8.94 -2.50
N ASP A 171 -11.87 -8.44 -1.52
CA ASP A 171 -12.93 -7.44 -1.72
C ASP A 171 -12.43 -5.98 -1.74
N ASP A 172 -11.12 -5.77 -1.82
CA ASP A 172 -10.55 -4.43 -1.97
C ASP A 172 -11.06 -3.78 -3.26
N SER A 173 -11.79 -2.67 -3.11
CA SER A 173 -12.43 -1.98 -4.24
C SER A 173 -11.52 -0.97 -4.95
N PHE A 174 -10.34 -0.65 -4.39
CA PHE A 174 -9.39 0.29 -5.00
C PHE A 174 -8.42 -0.43 -5.95
N TRP A 175 -7.81 -1.52 -5.50
CA TRP A 175 -6.93 -2.37 -6.30
C TRP A 175 -6.92 -3.83 -5.79
N GLU A 176 -6.26 -4.73 -6.51
CA GLU A 176 -6.27 -6.17 -6.21
C GLU A 176 -5.27 -6.56 -5.10
N ALA A 177 -5.39 -5.97 -3.88
CA ALA A 177 -4.43 -6.15 -2.80
C ALA A 177 -4.20 -7.63 -2.41
N GLY A 178 -5.25 -8.44 -2.41
CA GLY A 178 -5.14 -9.89 -2.15
C GLY A 178 -4.26 -10.60 -3.18
N LYS A 179 -4.42 -10.27 -4.46
CA LYS A 179 -3.59 -10.80 -5.57
C LYS A 179 -2.12 -10.39 -5.40
N TYR A 180 -1.86 -9.14 -5.03
CA TYR A 180 -0.50 -8.64 -4.84
C TYR A 180 0.20 -9.33 -3.68
N VAL A 181 -0.48 -9.55 -2.57
CA VAL A 181 0.06 -10.33 -1.44
C VAL A 181 0.42 -11.75 -1.88
N ARG A 182 -0.46 -12.43 -2.64
CA ARG A 182 -0.17 -13.80 -3.12
C ARG A 182 1.02 -13.86 -4.07
N ARG A 183 1.20 -12.86 -4.94
CA ARG A 183 2.37 -12.79 -5.84
C ARG A 183 3.67 -12.57 -5.05
N MET A 184 3.66 -11.70 -4.03
CA MET A 184 4.81 -11.50 -3.15
C MET A 184 5.12 -12.77 -2.33
N ASP A 185 4.11 -13.48 -1.83
CA ASP A 185 4.26 -14.76 -1.14
C ASP A 185 4.87 -15.82 -2.07
N GLN A 186 4.36 -15.92 -3.30
CA GLN A 186 4.91 -16.84 -4.31
C GLN A 186 6.38 -16.51 -4.62
N ARG A 187 6.70 -15.22 -4.81
CA ARG A 187 8.08 -14.78 -5.06
C ARG A 187 9.02 -15.16 -3.92
N LEU A 188 8.59 -15.00 -2.67
CA LEU A 188 9.37 -15.39 -1.51
C LEU A 188 9.56 -16.91 -1.42
N LYS A 189 8.57 -17.72 -1.79
CA LYS A 189 8.71 -19.18 -1.85
C LYS A 189 9.70 -19.66 -2.92
N GLU A 190 9.82 -18.94 -4.02
CA GLU A 190 10.65 -19.30 -5.17
C GLU A 190 12.07 -18.76 -5.10
N ARG A 191 12.32 -17.73 -4.30
CA ARG A 191 13.60 -17.04 -4.25
C ARG A 191 14.28 -17.15 -2.89
N PRO A 192 15.62 -17.32 -2.85
CA PRO A 192 16.37 -17.30 -1.60
C PRO A 192 16.16 -15.97 -0.86
N HIS A 193 15.77 -16.03 0.41
CA HIS A 193 15.59 -14.87 1.27
C HIS A 193 15.93 -15.18 2.72
N THR A 194 16.03 -14.15 3.55
CA THR A 194 16.31 -14.29 4.99
C THR A 194 15.22 -13.65 5.87
N CYS A 195 14.23 -12.99 5.28
CA CYS A 195 13.15 -12.39 6.04
C CYS A 195 12.21 -13.45 6.63
N ASP A 196 11.77 -13.21 7.87
CA ASP A 196 10.60 -13.88 8.44
C ASP A 196 9.35 -13.12 7.96
N TYR A 197 8.41 -13.80 7.30
CA TYR A 197 7.28 -13.12 6.71
C TYR A 197 5.94 -13.81 6.97
N VAL A 198 4.88 -13.01 6.97
CA VAL A 198 3.51 -13.45 7.22
C VAL A 198 2.61 -12.84 6.15
N PRO A 199 2.16 -13.62 5.15
CA PRO A 199 1.18 -13.19 4.17
C PRO A 199 -0.23 -13.45 4.71
N LEU A 200 -1.04 -12.40 4.81
CA LEU A 200 -2.42 -12.47 5.26
C LEU A 200 -3.34 -11.92 4.15
N VAL A 201 -4.18 -12.77 3.62
CA VAL A 201 -5.21 -12.37 2.66
C VAL A 201 -6.59 -12.68 3.24
N TYR A 202 -7.40 -11.66 3.38
CA TYR A 202 -8.79 -11.78 3.79
C TYR A 202 -9.68 -11.92 2.56
N GLU A 203 -10.50 -12.95 2.53
CA GLU A 203 -11.52 -13.12 1.49
C GLU A 203 -12.46 -11.91 1.44
N HIS A 204 -12.90 -11.46 2.62
CA HIS A 204 -13.76 -10.30 2.77
C HIS A 204 -13.07 -9.22 3.57
N GLY A 205 -12.85 -8.07 2.96
CA GLY A 205 -12.22 -6.93 3.60
C GLY A 205 -12.22 -5.72 2.68
N THR A 206 -12.01 -4.56 3.24
CA THR A 206 -11.94 -3.33 2.46
C THR A 206 -10.48 -2.94 2.23
N HIS A 207 -10.26 -1.90 1.42
CA HIS A 207 -8.96 -1.26 1.28
C HIS A 207 -8.36 -0.81 2.63
N PHE A 208 -9.22 -0.52 3.62
CA PHE A 208 -8.81 -0.09 4.96
C PHE A 208 -8.82 -1.27 5.94
N VAL A 209 -7.86 -2.16 5.80
CA VAL A 209 -7.64 -3.27 6.74
C VAL A 209 -6.89 -2.74 7.97
N LEU A 210 -7.60 -2.60 9.08
CA LEU A 210 -7.05 -2.07 10.34
C LEU A 210 -7.18 -3.11 11.46
N PRO A 211 -6.17 -3.22 12.34
CA PRO A 211 -6.26 -4.10 13.51
C PRO A 211 -7.46 -3.76 14.41
N GLU A 212 -8.18 -4.77 14.88
CA GLU A 212 -9.35 -4.57 15.74
C GLU A 212 -9.02 -3.75 17.00
N SER A 213 -7.85 -3.96 17.57
CA SER A 213 -7.39 -3.22 18.75
C SER A 213 -7.26 -1.71 18.49
N LEU A 214 -6.86 -1.33 17.27
CA LEU A 214 -6.81 0.07 16.85
C LEU A 214 -8.22 0.64 16.72
N LEU A 215 -9.12 -0.11 16.09
CA LEU A 215 -10.49 0.30 15.88
C LEU A 215 -11.31 0.36 17.20
N ARG A 216 -11.01 -0.50 18.16
CA ARG A 216 -11.71 -0.47 19.46
C ARG A 216 -11.23 0.66 20.37
N LYS A 217 -9.92 0.98 20.37
CA LYS A 217 -9.31 1.91 21.34
C LYS A 217 -9.07 3.30 20.81
N ALA A 218 -8.78 3.44 19.52
CA ALA A 218 -8.31 4.70 18.95
C ALA A 218 -9.34 5.42 18.08
N LEU A 219 -10.35 4.72 17.60
CA LEU A 219 -11.34 5.29 16.69
C LEU A 219 -12.72 5.31 17.35
N PRO A 220 -13.41 6.46 17.30
CA PRO A 220 -14.77 6.57 17.84
C PRO A 220 -15.70 5.56 17.14
N VAL A 221 -16.74 5.14 17.87
CA VAL A 221 -17.81 4.24 17.38
C VAL A 221 -18.33 4.68 15.99
N GLY A 222 -18.29 5.99 15.70
CA GLY A 222 -18.70 6.56 14.43
C GLY A 222 -17.91 6.08 13.22
N LEU A 223 -16.61 5.77 13.32
CA LEU A 223 -15.84 5.36 12.13
C LEU A 223 -16.22 3.94 11.66
N LYS A 224 -16.51 3.02 12.57
CA LYS A 224 -17.06 1.70 12.20
C LYS A 224 -18.37 1.83 11.43
N PHE A 225 -19.19 2.77 11.86
CA PHE A 225 -20.45 3.08 11.22
C PHE A 225 -20.20 3.67 9.83
N VAL A 226 -19.32 4.65 9.71
CA VAL A 226 -18.94 5.26 8.43
C VAL A 226 -18.41 4.21 7.45
N LEU A 227 -17.49 3.33 7.84
CA LEU A 227 -16.95 2.29 6.95
C LEU A 227 -18.04 1.38 6.38
N ARG A 228 -19.09 1.07 7.15
CA ARG A 228 -20.24 0.29 6.67
C ARG A 228 -21.10 1.01 5.63
N PHE A 229 -21.09 2.34 5.62
CA PHE A 229 -21.80 3.12 4.61
C PHE A 229 -21.02 3.30 3.32
N ILE A 230 -19.70 3.28 3.39
CA ILE A 230 -18.84 3.60 2.26
C ILE A 230 -18.22 2.37 1.59
N PHE A 231 -18.33 1.17 2.21
CA PHE A 231 -17.81 -0.06 1.63
C PHE A 231 -18.81 -1.21 1.75
N ARG A 232 -19.12 -1.84 0.62
CA ARG A 232 -20.01 -3.00 0.52
C ARG A 232 -19.53 -4.15 1.42
N ALA A 233 -18.27 -4.54 1.31
CA ALA A 233 -17.70 -5.61 2.12
C ALA A 233 -17.83 -5.33 3.63
N ALA A 234 -17.67 -4.06 4.03
CA ALA A 234 -17.85 -3.66 5.41
C ALA A 234 -19.30 -3.78 5.92
N LYS A 235 -20.26 -3.61 5.02
CA LYS A 235 -21.69 -3.74 5.31
C LYS A 235 -22.10 -5.21 5.38
N GLU A 236 -21.71 -6.00 4.40
CA GLU A 236 -22.09 -7.41 4.25
C GLU A 236 -21.38 -8.31 5.26
N TYR A 237 -20.10 -8.01 5.56
CA TYR A 237 -19.24 -8.79 6.45
C TYR A 237 -18.73 -7.99 7.67
N PRO A 238 -19.61 -7.51 8.56
CA PRO A 238 -19.23 -6.58 9.63
C PRO A 238 -18.29 -7.17 10.69
N LYS A 239 -18.13 -8.50 10.71
CA LYS A 239 -17.22 -9.20 11.65
C LYS A 239 -15.82 -9.41 11.07
N VAL A 240 -15.68 -9.44 9.76
CA VAL A 240 -14.44 -9.80 9.05
C VAL A 240 -13.50 -8.61 8.83
N GLN A 241 -13.98 -7.39 9.02
CA GLN A 241 -13.16 -6.18 8.93
C GLN A 241 -12.02 -6.10 9.96
N PHE A 242 -11.99 -7.04 10.87
CA PHE A 242 -11.06 -7.03 11.99
C PHE A 242 -10.16 -8.25 11.90
N CYS A 243 -8.86 -8.04 11.81
CA CYS A 243 -7.89 -9.08 12.11
C CYS A 243 -8.21 -9.64 13.50
N HIS A 244 -8.95 -10.73 13.57
CA HIS A 244 -8.96 -11.52 14.79
C HIS A 244 -7.56 -12.10 14.92
N SER A 245 -6.78 -11.63 15.87
CA SER A 245 -5.67 -12.40 16.39
C SER A 245 -6.27 -13.64 17.06
N THR A 246 -6.52 -14.70 16.28
CA THR A 246 -6.64 -16.03 16.87
C THR A 246 -5.28 -16.33 17.43
N GLY A 247 -5.12 -16.07 18.73
CA GLY A 247 -3.99 -16.57 19.49
C GLY A 247 -4.05 -18.10 19.45
N THR A 248 -3.10 -18.70 18.80
CA THR A 248 -2.52 -20.01 19.10
C THR A 248 -1.03 -19.86 19.09
#